data_cf1372e02bd1adef7378f95635ca44b7
#
_entry.id   cf1372e02bd1adef7378f95635ca44b7
#
_cell.length_a   1.000
_cell.length_b   1.000
_cell.length_c   1.000
_cell.angle_alpha   90.00
_cell.angle_beta   90.00
_cell.angle_gamma   90.00
#
_symmetry.space_group_name_H-M   'P 1'
#
loop_
_entity.id
_entity.type
_entity.pdbx_description
1 polymer ?
#
loop_
_entity_poly.entity_id
_entity_poly.type
_entity_poly.pdbx_seq_one_letter_code
_entity_poly.pdbx_strand_id
1 'polypeptide(L)'
;DKILAIFSNDHLPQDNTMYLTADIARFGSDLCVIGVWRGWELIEIYTLATSATTEIQVLINTLRMKYNIPKGNCIADEDGVGGGVVDNAGIVGFKNNSKPFEENGQPTNYKNLQTQCLYKLADRINSNYIYISADVSERTKEMITEELEQIKSDNKDGQKLSVINKDTVKQAIGRSPDYRDMLLMREYFDLKPRKTFKPIFRR
;
A
#
# COMPACT_ATOMS: atom_id res chain seq x y z
N ASP A 1 4.95 10.83 -19.18
CA ASP A 1 4.17 9.77 -18.56
C ASP A 1 4.14 9.93 -17.03
N LYS A 2 2.93 9.93 -16.44
CA LYS A 2 2.75 10.19 -15.01
C LYS A 2 3.31 9.07 -14.13
N ILE A 3 3.25 7.83 -14.59
CA ILE A 3 3.82 6.69 -13.86
C ILE A 3 5.34 6.79 -13.83
N LEU A 4 5.98 7.11 -14.94
CA LEU A 4 7.44 7.28 -14.97
C LEU A 4 7.91 8.48 -14.12
N ALA A 5 7.09 9.52 -14.01
CA ALA A 5 7.41 10.70 -13.19
C ALA A 5 7.57 10.38 -11.69
N ILE A 6 6.98 9.27 -11.17
CA ILE A 6 7.12 8.90 -9.75
C ILE A 6 8.58 8.67 -9.33
N PHE A 7 9.48 8.37 -10.25
CA PHE A 7 10.91 8.15 -9.98
C PHE A 7 11.74 9.45 -10.02
N SER A 8 11.11 10.60 -10.29
CA SER A 8 11.79 11.90 -10.39
C SER A 8 11.05 13.06 -9.72
N ASN A 9 9.95 12.79 -9.00
CA ASN A 9 9.10 13.80 -8.35
C ASN A 9 9.68 14.26 -7.00
N ASP A 10 10.86 14.85 -6.98
CA ASP A 10 11.57 15.32 -5.78
C ASP A 10 10.99 16.59 -5.13
N HIS A 11 9.91 17.14 -5.69
CA HIS A 11 9.28 18.40 -5.29
C HIS A 11 8.14 18.24 -4.26
N LEU A 12 7.97 17.06 -3.67
CA LEU A 12 6.90 16.84 -2.70
C LEU A 12 7.05 17.74 -1.46
N PRO A 13 5.94 18.19 -0.86
CA PRO A 13 5.98 18.89 0.41
C PRO A 13 6.69 18.04 1.46
N GLN A 14 7.53 18.68 2.27
CA GLN A 14 8.26 17.98 3.33
C GLN A 14 7.29 17.45 4.39
N ASP A 15 7.27 16.14 4.55
CA ASP A 15 6.53 15.41 5.60
C ASP A 15 7.46 14.38 6.22
N ASN A 16 7.76 14.54 7.51
CA ASN A 16 8.67 13.64 8.23
C ASN A 16 7.95 12.45 8.89
N THR A 17 6.66 12.29 8.64
CA THR A 17 5.91 11.15 9.19
C THR A 17 6.34 9.87 8.50
N MET A 18 6.78 8.91 9.30
CA MET A 18 7.25 7.63 8.78
C MET A 18 6.16 6.58 8.75
N TYR A 19 6.13 5.78 7.67
CA TYR A 19 5.20 4.67 7.49
C TYR A 19 5.93 3.43 6.96
N LEU A 20 5.30 2.26 7.14
CA LEU A 20 5.73 1.00 6.56
C LEU A 20 4.51 0.28 5.98
N THR A 21 4.64 -0.18 4.74
CA THR A 21 3.64 -1.02 4.06
C THR A 21 4.27 -2.33 3.61
N ALA A 22 3.54 -3.45 3.71
CA ALA A 22 4.07 -4.76 3.33
C ALA A 22 3.02 -5.62 2.63
N ASP A 23 3.29 -6.02 1.40
CA ASP A 23 2.58 -7.12 0.75
C ASP A 23 3.30 -8.43 1.09
N ILE A 24 2.61 -9.33 1.81
CA ILE A 24 3.22 -10.52 2.41
C ILE A 24 2.91 -11.75 1.57
N ALA A 25 3.94 -12.28 0.91
CA ALA A 25 3.91 -13.61 0.29
C ALA A 25 4.82 -14.57 1.05
N ARG A 26 4.41 -15.84 1.18
CA ARG A 26 5.16 -16.87 1.91
C ARG A 26 5.85 -17.88 1.01
N PHE A 27 5.13 -18.38 0.01
CA PHE A 27 5.60 -19.43 -0.90
C PHE A 27 5.09 -19.19 -2.31
N GLY A 28 5.82 -19.67 -3.30
CA GLY A 28 5.46 -19.60 -4.71
C GLY A 28 6.28 -18.56 -5.49
N SER A 29 5.69 -18.01 -6.53
CA SER A 29 6.31 -17.01 -7.42
C SER A 29 6.06 -15.57 -6.96
N ASP A 30 5.22 -15.36 -5.94
CA ASP A 30 4.86 -14.02 -5.45
C ASP A 30 5.97 -13.50 -4.53
N LEU A 31 6.27 -12.21 -4.61
CA LEU A 31 7.29 -11.55 -3.79
C LEU A 31 6.66 -11.00 -2.50
N CYS A 32 7.37 -11.13 -1.37
CA CYS A 32 7.10 -10.27 -0.25
C CYS A 32 7.78 -8.92 -0.50
N VAL A 33 7.00 -7.84 -0.55
CA VAL A 33 7.50 -6.49 -0.83
C VAL A 33 7.20 -5.58 0.34
N ILE A 34 8.23 -4.97 0.92
CA ILE A 34 8.11 -4.04 2.06
C ILE A 34 8.61 -2.68 1.63
N GLY A 35 7.78 -1.64 1.82
CA GLY A 35 8.12 -0.25 1.57
C GLY A 35 8.26 0.56 2.85
N VAL A 36 9.32 1.38 2.95
CA VAL A 36 9.50 2.38 4.00
C VAL A 36 9.27 3.76 3.41
N TRP A 37 8.41 4.54 4.05
CA TRP A 37 7.96 5.83 3.56
C TRP A 37 8.27 6.98 4.50
N ARG A 38 8.57 8.13 3.92
CA ARG A 38 8.58 9.43 4.58
C ARG A 38 7.52 10.31 3.91
N GLY A 39 6.38 10.51 4.58
CA GLY A 39 5.22 11.11 3.93
C GLY A 39 4.76 10.30 2.72
N TRP A 40 4.87 10.88 1.51
CA TRP A 40 4.60 10.23 0.24
C TRP A 40 5.87 9.95 -0.60
N GLU A 41 7.01 10.03 0.03
CA GLU A 41 8.28 9.58 -0.53
C GLU A 41 8.59 8.15 -0.08
N LEU A 42 8.69 7.22 -0.99
CA LEU A 42 9.12 5.84 -0.76
C LEU A 42 10.65 5.81 -0.76
N ILE A 43 11.25 5.71 0.43
CA ILE A 43 12.70 5.85 0.63
C ILE A 43 13.47 4.53 0.60
N GLU A 44 12.82 3.42 0.91
CA GLU A 44 13.42 2.08 0.81
C GLU A 44 12.39 1.06 0.36
N ILE A 45 12.82 0.07 -0.44
CA ILE A 45 12.05 -1.11 -0.83
C ILE A 45 12.88 -2.35 -0.53
N TYR A 46 12.27 -3.30 0.15
CA TYR A 46 12.83 -4.62 0.41
C TYR A 46 11.99 -5.69 -0.28
N THR A 47 12.65 -6.63 -0.93
CA THR A 47 11.99 -7.75 -1.61
C THR A 47 12.56 -9.08 -1.12
N LEU A 48 11.68 -10.03 -0.83
CA LEU A 48 12.03 -11.38 -0.42
C LEU A 48 11.30 -12.37 -1.34
N ALA A 49 12.05 -13.19 -2.06
CA ALA A 49 11.48 -14.14 -3.03
C ALA A 49 10.82 -15.35 -2.34
N THR A 50 11.36 -15.78 -1.19
CA THR A 50 10.80 -16.87 -0.39
C THR A 50 11.25 -16.66 1.05
N SER A 51 10.33 -16.54 1.99
CA SER A 51 10.69 -16.28 3.39
C SER A 51 9.72 -16.94 4.36
N ALA A 52 10.26 -17.38 5.49
CA ALA A 52 9.43 -17.74 6.62
C ALA A 52 8.74 -16.47 7.18
N THR A 53 7.50 -16.62 7.64
CA THR A 53 6.75 -15.50 8.26
C THR A 53 7.50 -14.87 9.43
N THR A 54 8.33 -15.65 10.14
CA THR A 54 9.21 -15.17 11.22
C THR A 54 10.30 -14.23 10.70
N GLU A 55 10.89 -14.49 9.54
CA GLU A 55 11.91 -13.62 8.92
C GLU A 55 11.28 -12.29 8.49
N ILE A 56 10.09 -12.35 7.87
CA ILE A 56 9.34 -11.15 7.49
C ILE A 56 9.01 -10.31 8.73
N GLN A 57 8.54 -10.94 9.80
CA GLN A 57 8.24 -10.27 11.07
C GLN A 57 9.48 -9.61 11.68
N VAL A 58 10.63 -10.30 11.68
CA VAL A 58 11.90 -9.76 12.17
C VAL A 58 12.31 -8.55 11.32
N LEU A 59 12.22 -8.64 10.00
CA LEU A 59 12.55 -7.53 9.12
C LEU A 59 11.64 -6.32 9.35
N ILE A 60 10.32 -6.51 9.43
CA ILE A 60 9.36 -5.43 9.74
C ILE A 60 9.72 -4.76 11.07
N ASN A 61 10.00 -5.54 12.13
CA ASN A 61 10.37 -4.97 13.43
C ASN A 61 11.71 -4.23 13.39
N THR A 62 12.70 -4.75 12.64
CA THR A 62 14.00 -4.10 12.46
C THR A 62 13.85 -2.76 11.75
N LEU A 63 13.10 -2.72 10.65
CA LEU A 63 12.85 -1.48 9.90
C LEU A 63 12.06 -0.48 10.73
N ARG A 64 11.03 -0.95 11.43
CA ARG A 64 10.24 -0.11 12.32
C ARG A 64 11.10 0.56 13.40
N MET A 65 12.05 -0.17 14.00
CA MET A 65 12.98 0.39 14.99
C MET A 65 14.00 1.32 14.33
N LYS A 66 14.60 0.93 13.21
CA LYS A 66 15.57 1.75 12.46
C LYS A 66 15.03 3.14 12.12
N TYR A 67 13.77 3.20 11.69
CA TYR A 67 13.13 4.45 11.25
C TYR A 67 12.19 5.06 12.30
N ASN A 68 12.15 4.50 13.52
CA ASN A 68 11.27 4.94 14.61
C ASN A 68 9.79 5.05 14.19
N ILE A 69 9.28 4.03 13.46
CA ILE A 69 7.93 4.02 12.94
C ILE A 69 6.97 3.49 14.02
N PRO A 70 5.92 4.24 14.41
CA PRO A 70 4.90 3.73 15.33
C PRO A 70 4.18 2.51 14.73
N LYS A 71 3.80 1.54 15.56
CA LYS A 71 3.05 0.35 15.10
C LYS A 71 1.77 0.70 14.32
N GLY A 72 1.10 1.77 14.72
CA GLY A 72 -0.11 2.27 14.05
C GLY A 72 0.15 2.89 12.66
N ASN A 73 1.41 3.10 12.27
CA ASN A 73 1.86 3.55 10.95
C ASN A 73 2.51 2.42 10.14
N CYS A 74 2.44 1.18 10.64
CA CYS A 74 2.85 -0.01 9.90
C CYS A 74 1.61 -0.80 9.51
N ILE A 75 1.52 -1.21 8.25
CA ILE A 75 0.39 -1.98 7.71
C ILE A 75 0.91 -3.11 6.83
N ALA A 76 0.28 -4.25 6.91
CA ALA A 76 0.57 -5.39 6.05
C ALA A 76 -0.71 -6.05 5.56
N ASP A 77 -0.66 -6.71 4.39
CA ASP A 77 -1.77 -7.53 3.91
C ASP A 77 -2.08 -8.60 4.96
N GLU A 78 -3.34 -8.62 5.44
CA GLU A 78 -3.82 -9.57 6.45
C GLU A 78 -4.44 -10.82 5.81
N ASP A 79 -4.77 -10.76 4.53
CA ASP A 79 -5.39 -11.87 3.83
C ASP A 79 -4.40 -13.05 3.70
N GLY A 80 -4.84 -14.25 4.06
CA GLY A 80 -4.00 -15.44 4.00
C GLY A 80 -2.90 -15.51 5.07
N VAL A 81 -1.65 -15.62 4.64
CA VAL A 81 -0.49 -15.84 5.57
C VAL A 81 -0.05 -14.58 6.32
N GLY A 82 -0.43 -13.42 5.82
CA GLY A 82 -0.07 -12.13 6.43
C GLY A 82 -0.70 -11.92 7.81
N GLY A 83 -1.86 -12.53 8.10
CA GLY A 83 -2.53 -12.42 9.39
C GLY A 83 -1.64 -12.78 10.58
N GLY A 84 -0.85 -13.86 10.45
CA GLY A 84 0.09 -14.26 11.50
C GLY A 84 1.21 -13.24 11.74
N VAL A 85 1.69 -12.58 10.69
CA VAL A 85 2.71 -11.52 10.81
C VAL A 85 2.12 -10.26 11.45
N VAL A 86 0.90 -9.87 11.03
CA VAL A 86 0.16 -8.72 11.57
C VAL A 86 -0.06 -8.87 13.06
N ASP A 87 -0.60 -10.01 13.50
CA ASP A 87 -0.89 -10.29 14.90
C ASP A 87 0.38 -10.28 15.77
N ASN A 88 1.40 -11.01 15.33
CA ASN A 88 2.65 -11.14 16.09
C ASN A 88 3.46 -9.82 16.15
N ALA A 89 3.49 -9.04 15.09
CA ALA A 89 4.14 -7.73 15.06
C ALA A 89 3.29 -6.65 15.77
N GLY A 90 1.99 -6.89 15.93
CA GLY A 90 1.03 -5.95 16.51
C GLY A 90 0.89 -4.68 15.67
N ILE A 91 0.85 -4.83 14.35
CA ILE A 91 0.69 -3.76 13.36
C ILE A 91 -0.72 -3.77 12.77
N VAL A 92 -1.02 -2.83 11.88
CA VAL A 92 -2.32 -2.75 11.23
C VAL A 92 -2.43 -3.83 10.15
N GLY A 93 -3.56 -4.54 10.10
CA GLY A 93 -3.89 -5.46 9.03
C GLY A 93 -4.71 -4.78 7.92
N PHE A 94 -4.30 -4.99 6.68
CA PHE A 94 -5.05 -4.55 5.50
C PHE A 94 -5.89 -5.71 4.99
N LYS A 95 -7.23 -5.53 5.01
CA LYS A 95 -8.17 -6.51 4.47
C LYS A 95 -8.73 -5.98 3.15
N ASN A 96 -8.35 -6.59 2.05
CA ASN A 96 -8.70 -6.15 0.69
C ASN A 96 -10.21 -5.96 0.49
N ASN A 97 -11.02 -6.88 1.01
CA ASN A 97 -12.47 -6.88 0.85
C ASN A 97 -13.23 -6.10 1.94
N SER A 98 -12.55 -5.38 2.81
CA SER A 98 -13.21 -4.51 3.79
C SER A 98 -14.08 -3.45 3.12
N LYS A 99 -15.06 -2.94 3.89
CA LYS A 99 -15.87 -1.79 3.48
C LYS A 99 -14.95 -0.58 3.24
N PRO A 100 -15.16 0.18 2.15
CA PRO A 100 -14.47 1.45 1.93
C PRO A 100 -14.68 2.42 3.07
N PHE A 101 -13.70 3.28 3.32
CA PHE A 101 -13.88 4.39 4.25
C PHE A 101 -14.81 5.45 3.69
N GLU A 102 -15.54 6.11 4.58
CA GLU A 102 -16.29 7.30 4.25
C GLU A 102 -15.36 8.47 3.92
N GLU A 103 -15.76 9.30 2.95
CA GLU A 103 -15.07 10.54 2.63
C GLU A 103 -15.95 11.71 3.01
N ASN A 104 -15.42 12.65 3.80
CA ASN A 104 -16.17 13.79 4.33
C ASN A 104 -17.48 13.40 5.07
N GLY A 105 -17.48 12.25 5.76
CA GLY A 105 -18.65 11.74 6.48
C GLY A 105 -19.74 11.16 5.58
N GLN A 106 -19.44 10.90 4.30
CA GLN A 106 -20.38 10.32 3.35
C GLN A 106 -19.86 8.95 2.85
N PRO A 107 -20.76 7.98 2.68
CA PRO A 107 -20.42 6.70 2.06
C PRO A 107 -19.84 6.91 0.64
N THR A 108 -18.82 6.14 0.31
CA THR A 108 -18.21 6.16 -1.00
C THR A 108 -18.74 5.05 -1.91
N ASN A 109 -18.63 5.23 -3.24
CA ASN A 109 -19.18 4.28 -4.22
C ASN A 109 -18.14 3.26 -4.70
N TYR A 110 -17.16 2.89 -3.88
CA TYR A 110 -16.19 1.85 -4.21
C TYR A 110 -16.69 0.45 -3.81
N LYS A 111 -16.30 -0.58 -4.56
CA LYS A 111 -16.67 -1.97 -4.29
C LYS A 111 -16.15 -2.44 -2.92
N ASN A 112 -14.89 -2.15 -2.62
CA ASN A 112 -14.19 -2.51 -1.39
C ASN A 112 -13.04 -1.55 -1.10
N LEU A 113 -12.34 -1.74 0.02
CA LEU A 113 -11.23 -0.90 0.46
C LEU A 113 -10.06 -0.93 -0.54
N GLN A 114 -9.71 -2.10 -1.09
CA GLN A 114 -8.65 -2.22 -2.10
C GLN A 114 -8.96 -1.36 -3.32
N THR A 115 -10.19 -1.41 -3.81
CA THR A 115 -10.63 -0.57 -4.93
C THR A 115 -10.49 0.90 -4.61
N GLN A 116 -10.93 1.33 -3.42
CA GLN A 116 -10.78 2.73 -2.99
C GLN A 116 -9.30 3.14 -2.99
N CYS A 117 -8.43 2.35 -2.37
CA CYS A 117 -6.99 2.65 -2.34
C CYS A 117 -6.36 2.69 -3.74
N LEU A 118 -6.75 1.81 -4.66
CA LEU A 118 -6.25 1.82 -6.04
C LEU A 118 -6.67 3.07 -6.81
N TYR A 119 -7.93 3.52 -6.66
CA TYR A 119 -8.37 4.78 -7.27
C TYR A 119 -7.60 5.98 -6.70
N LYS A 120 -7.42 6.02 -5.37
CA LYS A 120 -6.66 7.11 -4.71
C LYS A 120 -5.18 7.11 -5.12
N LEU A 121 -4.56 5.93 -5.24
CA LEU A 121 -3.19 5.81 -5.71
C LEU A 121 -3.07 6.32 -7.17
N ALA A 122 -4.01 5.97 -8.05
CA ALA A 122 -4.03 6.48 -9.42
C ALA A 122 -4.19 8.02 -9.47
N ASP A 123 -5.08 8.59 -8.64
CA ASP A 123 -5.26 10.04 -8.52
C ASP A 123 -3.97 10.72 -8.04
N ARG A 124 -3.27 10.10 -7.08
CA ARG A 124 -2.01 10.60 -6.53
C ARG A 124 -0.89 10.60 -7.56
N ILE A 125 -0.75 9.51 -8.33
CA ILE A 125 0.21 9.41 -9.45
C ILE A 125 -0.09 10.48 -10.51
N ASN A 126 -1.36 10.62 -10.91
CA ASN A 126 -1.78 11.59 -11.91
C ASN A 126 -1.56 13.04 -11.46
N SER A 127 -1.58 13.29 -10.16
CA SER A 127 -1.32 14.60 -9.55
C SER A 127 0.16 14.84 -9.25
N ASN A 128 1.08 13.94 -9.61
CA ASN A 128 2.51 13.96 -9.29
C ASN A 128 2.77 14.10 -7.77
N TYR A 129 1.97 13.43 -6.94
CA TYR A 129 2.05 13.54 -5.48
C TYR A 129 2.57 12.26 -4.81
N ILE A 130 3.46 11.54 -5.49
CA ILE A 130 4.20 10.38 -4.99
C ILE A 130 5.62 10.40 -5.58
N TYR A 131 6.61 10.04 -4.79
CA TYR A 131 8.00 9.94 -5.20
C TYR A 131 8.62 8.63 -4.71
N ILE A 132 9.34 7.95 -5.59
CA ILE A 132 10.15 6.77 -5.24
C ILE A 132 11.62 7.18 -5.34
N SER A 133 12.21 7.55 -4.19
CA SER A 133 13.64 7.88 -4.08
C SER A 133 14.50 6.67 -3.71
N ALA A 134 13.85 5.53 -3.38
CA ALA A 134 14.55 4.29 -3.09
C ALA A 134 15.50 3.91 -4.23
N ASP A 135 16.73 3.53 -3.88
CA ASP A 135 17.71 3.01 -4.84
C ASP A 135 17.28 1.61 -5.29
N VAL A 136 16.69 1.54 -6.47
CA VAL A 136 16.17 0.30 -7.07
C VAL A 136 16.73 0.10 -8.48
N SER A 137 16.88 -1.15 -8.87
CA SER A 137 17.34 -1.50 -10.22
C SER A 137 16.36 -1.03 -11.29
N GLU A 138 16.83 -0.82 -12.51
CA GLU A 138 15.96 -0.52 -13.67
C GLU A 138 14.90 -1.61 -13.85
N ARG A 139 15.23 -2.87 -13.62
CA ARG A 139 14.26 -3.97 -13.66
C ARG A 139 13.13 -3.80 -12.63
N THR A 140 13.45 -3.34 -11.42
CA THR A 140 12.45 -3.05 -10.41
C THR A 140 11.55 -1.88 -10.82
N LYS A 141 12.11 -0.84 -11.43
CA LYS A 141 11.33 0.29 -11.97
C LYS A 141 10.37 -0.16 -13.07
N GLU A 142 10.84 -1.02 -13.99
CA GLU A 142 10.00 -1.63 -15.02
C GLU A 142 8.84 -2.41 -14.40
N MET A 143 9.12 -3.27 -13.41
CA MET A 143 8.09 -4.06 -12.73
C MET A 143 7.04 -3.18 -12.06
N ILE A 144 7.46 -2.15 -11.32
CA ILE A 144 6.55 -1.17 -10.70
C ILE A 144 5.68 -0.49 -11.77
N THR A 145 6.29 -0.06 -12.87
CA THR A 145 5.59 0.61 -13.97
C THR A 145 4.54 -0.30 -14.60
N GLU A 146 4.92 -1.53 -14.97
CA GLU A 146 4.00 -2.53 -15.53
C GLU A 146 2.79 -2.80 -14.61
N GLU A 147 3.04 -2.89 -13.29
CA GLU A 147 1.98 -3.15 -12.31
C GLU A 147 1.05 -1.96 -12.13
N LEU A 148 1.58 -0.74 -12.09
CA LEU A 148 0.78 0.48 -11.98
C LEU A 148 -0.07 0.74 -13.24
N GLU A 149 0.43 0.40 -14.43
CA GLU A 149 -0.34 0.45 -15.69
C GLU A 149 -1.57 -0.46 -15.68
N GLN A 150 -1.61 -1.45 -14.80
CA GLN A 150 -2.77 -2.34 -14.64
C GLN A 150 -3.83 -1.80 -13.66
N ILE A 151 -3.68 -0.59 -13.12
CA ILE A 151 -4.76 0.06 -12.39
C ILE A 151 -5.78 0.59 -13.40
N LYS A 152 -6.69 -0.28 -13.80
CA LYS A 152 -7.71 0.00 -14.81
C LYS A 152 -9.10 -0.21 -14.20
N SER A 153 -10.02 0.70 -14.47
CA SER A 153 -11.41 0.55 -14.05
C SER A 153 -12.10 -0.63 -14.77
N ASP A 154 -12.91 -1.36 -14.03
CA ASP A 154 -13.82 -2.39 -14.54
C ASP A 154 -15.26 -2.05 -14.15
N ASN A 155 -15.66 -0.80 -14.42
CA ASN A 155 -16.95 -0.27 -14.01
C ASN A 155 -18.04 -0.79 -14.95
N LYS A 156 -19.16 -1.23 -14.35
CA LYS A 156 -20.38 -1.58 -15.06
C LYS A 156 -21.48 -0.57 -14.70
N ASP A 157 -22.32 -0.24 -15.65
CA ASP A 157 -23.40 0.73 -15.44
C ASP A 157 -24.26 0.36 -14.22
N GLY A 158 -24.50 1.35 -13.37
CA GLY A 158 -25.31 1.19 -12.15
C GLY A 158 -24.66 0.40 -11.01
N GLN A 159 -23.40 -0.01 -11.15
CA GLN A 159 -22.66 -0.73 -10.11
C GLN A 159 -21.65 0.18 -9.39
N LYS A 160 -21.13 -0.34 -8.26
CA LYS A 160 -20.03 0.32 -7.54
C LYS A 160 -18.76 0.35 -8.40
N LEU A 161 -17.97 1.40 -8.22
CA LEU A 161 -16.66 1.51 -8.84
C LEU A 161 -15.80 0.30 -8.52
N SER A 162 -15.22 -0.30 -9.53
CA SER A 162 -14.36 -1.48 -9.44
C SER A 162 -13.13 -1.34 -10.34
N VAL A 163 -12.12 -2.15 -10.07
CA VAL A 163 -10.91 -2.29 -10.89
C VAL A 163 -10.83 -3.72 -11.40
N ILE A 164 -10.05 -3.94 -12.46
CA ILE A 164 -9.77 -5.29 -12.94
C ILE A 164 -9.20 -6.15 -11.81
N ASN A 165 -9.63 -7.40 -11.72
CA ASN A 165 -9.25 -8.28 -10.62
C ASN A 165 -7.78 -8.71 -10.71
N LYS A 166 -7.22 -9.17 -9.57
CA LYS A 166 -5.80 -9.57 -9.45
C LYS A 166 -5.44 -10.70 -10.41
N ASP A 167 -6.33 -11.64 -10.66
CA ASP A 167 -6.06 -12.78 -11.56
C ASP A 167 -5.92 -12.32 -13.02
N THR A 168 -6.75 -11.37 -13.46
CA THR A 168 -6.63 -10.74 -14.78
C THR A 168 -5.31 -10.00 -14.91
N VAL A 169 -4.90 -9.27 -13.85
CA VAL A 169 -3.59 -8.60 -13.82
C VAL A 169 -2.46 -9.62 -13.90
N LYS A 170 -2.50 -10.70 -13.09
CA LYS A 170 -1.50 -11.79 -13.14
C LYS A 170 -1.38 -12.41 -14.53
N GLN A 171 -2.49 -12.60 -15.23
CA GLN A 171 -2.47 -13.10 -16.61
C GLN A 171 -1.83 -12.10 -17.58
N ALA A 172 -2.09 -10.82 -17.42
CA ALA A 172 -1.58 -9.78 -18.31
C ALA A 172 -0.06 -9.58 -18.20
N ILE A 173 0.49 -9.58 -16.96
CA ILE A 173 1.91 -9.31 -16.71
C ILE A 173 2.74 -10.55 -16.34
N GLY A 174 2.10 -11.73 -16.26
CA GLY A 174 2.76 -13.02 -16.00
C GLY A 174 3.22 -13.24 -14.55
N ARG A 175 2.86 -12.35 -13.60
CA ARG A 175 3.24 -12.41 -12.19
C ARG A 175 2.22 -11.67 -11.30
N SER A 176 2.36 -11.81 -9.98
CA SER A 176 1.59 -11.02 -9.02
C SER A 176 2.01 -9.54 -9.06
N PRO A 177 1.08 -8.59 -8.87
CA PRO A 177 1.38 -7.16 -8.80
C PRO A 177 1.77 -6.73 -7.37
N ASP A 178 2.83 -7.33 -6.81
CA ASP A 178 3.20 -7.24 -5.40
C ASP A 178 3.70 -5.82 -5.01
N TYR A 179 4.39 -5.13 -5.92
CA TYR A 179 4.78 -3.72 -5.71
C TYR A 179 3.55 -2.80 -5.68
N ARG A 180 2.60 -2.97 -6.59
CA ARG A 180 1.35 -2.21 -6.61
C ARG A 180 0.57 -2.42 -5.31
N ASP A 181 0.50 -3.67 -4.84
CA ASP A 181 -0.25 -4.04 -3.65
C ASP A 181 0.44 -3.47 -2.38
N MET A 182 1.76 -3.39 -2.34
CA MET A 182 2.50 -2.66 -1.30
C MET A 182 2.25 -1.14 -1.37
N LEU A 183 2.24 -0.54 -2.57
CA LEU A 183 2.04 0.89 -2.76
C LEU A 183 0.63 1.34 -2.37
N LEU A 184 -0.42 0.60 -2.76
CA LEU A 184 -1.81 0.96 -2.47
C LEU A 184 -2.11 1.04 -0.97
N MET A 185 -1.44 0.21 -0.15
CA MET A 185 -1.65 0.20 1.30
C MET A 185 -1.25 1.50 1.99
N ARG A 186 -0.39 2.33 1.36
CA ARG A 186 -0.04 3.64 1.91
C ARG A 186 -1.26 4.58 1.98
N GLU A 187 -2.21 4.45 1.04
CA GLU A 187 -3.46 5.24 1.05
C GLU A 187 -4.33 5.00 2.28
N TYR A 188 -4.25 3.82 2.89
CA TYR A 188 -5.00 3.49 4.09
C TYR A 188 -4.84 4.54 5.19
N PHE A 189 -3.63 5.05 5.39
CA PHE A 189 -3.33 5.99 6.48
C PHE A 189 -3.95 7.37 6.26
N ASP A 190 -4.15 7.78 5.02
CA ASP A 190 -4.79 9.05 4.68
C ASP A 190 -6.33 8.92 4.66
N LEU A 191 -6.83 7.71 4.32
CA LEU A 191 -8.28 7.43 4.24
C LEU A 191 -8.90 7.10 5.60
N LYS A 192 -8.16 6.44 6.50
CA LYS A 192 -8.72 6.04 7.80
C LYS A 192 -9.21 7.25 8.59
N PRO A 193 -10.40 7.21 9.23
CA PRO A 193 -10.89 8.30 10.05
C PRO A 193 -9.90 8.62 11.18
N ARG A 194 -9.56 9.89 11.32
CA ARG A 194 -8.79 10.35 12.49
C ARG A 194 -9.67 10.24 13.72
N LYS A 195 -9.18 9.57 14.77
CA LYS A 195 -9.88 9.57 16.08
C LYS A 195 -9.89 11.01 16.61
N THR A 196 -11.02 11.68 16.50
CA THR A 196 -11.23 12.95 17.20
C THR A 196 -11.38 12.65 18.69
N PHE A 197 -10.42 13.05 19.50
CA PHE A 197 -10.57 13.05 20.96
C PHE A 197 -11.66 14.07 21.31
N LYS A 198 -12.83 13.60 21.73
CA LYS A 198 -13.81 14.48 22.38
C LYS A 198 -13.31 14.67 23.82
N PRO A 199 -12.95 15.90 24.25
CA PRO A 199 -12.61 16.12 25.64
C PRO A 199 -13.80 15.80 26.51
N ILE A 200 -13.63 14.87 27.47
CA ILE A 200 -14.64 14.58 28.48
C ILE A 200 -14.55 15.72 29.49
N PHE A 201 -15.39 16.74 29.34
CA PHE A 201 -15.62 17.70 30.41
C PHE A 201 -16.35 16.97 31.54
N ARG A 202 -15.66 16.57 32.61
CA ARG A 202 -16.30 16.21 33.87
C ARG A 202 -16.89 17.48 34.47
N ARG A 203 -18.23 17.52 34.60
CA ARG A 203 -18.92 18.51 35.43
C ARG A 203 -18.79 18.10 36.90
#